data_f06a55f4cf7d5fc9772b5cdcc1174ab8
#
_entry.id   f06a55f4cf7d5fc9772b5cdcc1174ab8
#
_cell.length_a   1.000
_cell.length_b   1.000
_cell.length_c   1.000
_cell.angle_alpha   90.00
_cell.angle_beta   90.00
_cell.angle_gamma   90.00
#
_symmetry.space_group_name_H-M   'P 1'
#
loop_
_entity.id
_entity.type
_entity.pdbx_description
1 polymer ?
#
loop_
_entity_poly.entity_id
_entity_poly.type
_entity_poly.pdbx_seq_one_letter_code
_entity_poly.pdbx_strand_id
1 'polypeptide(L)'
;MRTPSTSWVARLGFVPILLLGLAWTVRPAQAQGGDAYHPAPRDTISVEAYQGWKQYELNCSRCHGEFGVGSSFAPALVVSLTDSGTINTKELFIQTVCAGRPEKGMPSWCALGLEMDKIQNIYAYLKGRADGKIHLGRPAARATPGKSES
;
A
#
# COMPACT_ATOMS: atom_id res chain seq x y z
N MET A 1 -28.74 87.40 43.12
CA MET A 1 -28.65 88.12 41.85
C MET A 1 -28.34 87.17 40.71
N ARG A 2 -29.27 87.11 39.79
CA ARG A 2 -29.18 86.70 38.38
C ARG A 2 -28.51 85.37 38.03
N THR A 3 -29.38 84.43 37.68
CA THR A 3 -29.15 83.38 36.71
C THR A 3 -28.82 83.93 35.32
N PRO A 4 -28.14 83.25 34.43
CA PRO A 4 -28.92 82.67 33.35
C PRO A 4 -28.61 81.26 32.98
N SER A 5 -29.66 80.59 32.56
CA SER A 5 -29.81 79.37 31.83
C SER A 5 -29.04 79.35 30.52
N THR A 6 -28.48 78.25 30.19
CA THR A 6 -28.23 77.89 28.79
C THR A 6 -28.50 76.38 28.58
N SER A 7 -29.60 76.18 27.96
CA SER A 7 -30.06 74.89 27.44
C SER A 7 -29.17 74.43 26.30
N TRP A 8 -28.46 73.29 26.48
CA TRP A 8 -27.82 72.60 25.39
C TRP A 8 -28.73 71.46 24.92
N VAL A 9 -29.42 71.78 23.84
CA VAL A 9 -30.20 70.78 23.10
C VAL A 9 -29.22 69.86 22.39
N ALA A 10 -28.99 68.70 22.98
CA ALA A 10 -28.23 67.64 22.31
C ALA A 10 -29.05 67.11 21.14
N ARG A 11 -28.65 67.48 19.95
CA ARG A 11 -29.13 66.82 18.71
C ARG A 11 -28.61 65.41 18.68
N LEU A 12 -29.43 64.46 19.02
CA LEU A 12 -29.19 63.01 18.75
C LEU A 12 -29.28 62.80 17.24
N GLY A 13 -28.14 62.84 16.60
CA GLY A 13 -27.99 62.37 15.21
C GLY A 13 -28.28 60.91 15.13
N PHE A 14 -29.40 60.56 14.51
CA PHE A 14 -29.68 59.20 14.09
C PHE A 14 -28.65 58.80 13.03
N VAL A 15 -27.66 58.03 13.41
CA VAL A 15 -26.80 57.32 12.46
C VAL A 15 -27.53 56.03 12.07
N PRO A 16 -27.98 55.87 10.82
CA PRO A 16 -28.50 54.60 10.40
C PRO A 16 -27.34 53.60 10.34
N ILE A 17 -27.27 52.68 11.30
CA ILE A 17 -26.40 51.52 11.25
C ILE A 17 -26.90 50.68 10.08
N LEU A 18 -26.25 50.84 8.95
CA LEU A 18 -26.37 49.95 7.82
C LEU A 18 -25.78 48.58 8.25
N LEU A 19 -26.65 47.73 8.77
CA LEU A 19 -26.33 46.32 8.97
C LEU A 19 -26.12 45.68 7.59
N LEU A 20 -24.90 45.80 7.08
CA LEU A 20 -24.41 44.95 6.02
C LEU A 20 -24.38 43.51 6.59
N GLY A 21 -25.53 42.85 6.43
CA GLY A 21 -25.62 41.42 6.68
C GLY A 21 -24.61 40.70 5.80
N LEU A 22 -23.42 40.40 6.38
CA LEU A 22 -22.56 39.40 5.84
C LEU A 22 -23.33 38.07 5.96
N ALA A 23 -24.14 37.77 4.96
CA ALA A 23 -24.67 36.46 4.76
C ALA A 23 -23.45 35.58 4.52
N TRP A 24 -22.88 35.03 5.58
CA TRP A 24 -22.00 33.87 5.48
C TRP A 24 -22.85 32.77 4.86
N THR A 25 -22.75 32.68 3.55
CA THR A 25 -23.19 31.50 2.86
C THR A 25 -22.30 30.34 3.37
N VAL A 26 -22.76 29.68 4.42
CA VAL A 26 -22.27 28.37 4.78
C VAL A 26 -22.57 27.51 3.57
N ARG A 27 -21.60 27.42 2.65
CA ARG A 27 -21.63 26.40 1.62
C ARG A 27 -21.68 25.10 2.40
N PRO A 28 -22.72 24.28 2.26
CA PRO A 28 -22.64 22.93 2.77
C PRO A 28 -21.37 22.37 2.14
N ALA A 29 -20.41 21.94 2.98
CA ALA A 29 -19.33 21.09 2.51
C ALA A 29 -20.07 19.96 1.79
N GLN A 30 -20.05 19.99 0.47
CA GLN A 30 -20.45 18.83 -0.30
C GLN A 30 -19.52 17.76 0.23
N ALA A 31 -20.05 16.83 1.04
CA ALA A 31 -19.41 15.57 1.28
C ALA A 31 -19.07 15.08 -0.12
N GLN A 32 -17.79 15.17 -0.47
CA GLN A 32 -17.27 14.67 -1.73
C GLN A 32 -17.78 13.27 -1.77
N GLY A 33 -18.69 13.00 -2.70
CA GLY A 33 -19.42 11.75 -2.81
C GLY A 33 -18.40 10.67 -2.65
N GLY A 34 -18.56 9.82 -1.62
CA GLY A 34 -17.55 8.91 -1.17
C GLY A 34 -16.93 8.29 -2.39
N ASP A 35 -15.61 8.48 -2.55
CA ASP A 35 -14.89 7.89 -3.65
C ASP A 35 -15.30 6.42 -3.63
N ALA A 36 -16.11 6.03 -4.61
CA ALA A 36 -16.47 4.65 -4.74
C ALA A 36 -15.12 3.92 -4.74
N TYR A 37 -14.88 3.10 -3.73
CA TYR A 37 -13.62 2.38 -3.58
C TYR A 37 -13.36 1.64 -4.88
N HIS A 38 -12.55 2.24 -5.72
CA HIS A 38 -12.03 1.62 -6.92
C HIS A 38 -10.73 0.93 -6.51
N PRO A 39 -10.77 -0.37 -6.22
CA PRO A 39 -9.54 -1.09 -5.94
C PRO A 39 -8.61 -0.90 -7.12
N ALA A 40 -7.35 -0.55 -6.83
CA ALA A 40 -6.33 -0.44 -7.87
C ALA A 40 -6.36 -1.70 -8.77
N PRO A 41 -6.18 -1.56 -10.08
CA PRO A 41 -6.11 -2.71 -10.97
C PRO A 41 -5.14 -3.73 -10.41
N ARG A 42 -5.58 -4.98 -10.28
CA ARG A 42 -4.76 -6.08 -9.79
C ARG A 42 -4.17 -6.81 -10.96
N ASP A 43 -2.87 -7.08 -10.91
CA ASP A 43 -2.27 -7.99 -11.88
C ASP A 43 -2.92 -9.36 -11.79
N THR A 44 -3.37 -9.87 -12.93
CA THR A 44 -3.86 -11.24 -13.05
C THR A 44 -2.69 -12.12 -13.43
N ILE A 45 -2.24 -12.95 -12.50
CA ILE A 45 -1.05 -13.79 -12.64
C ILE A 45 -1.40 -15.27 -12.68
N SER A 46 -0.43 -16.13 -13.05
CA SER A 46 -0.64 -17.58 -13.04
C SER A 46 -1.00 -18.10 -11.65
N VAL A 47 -1.64 -19.26 -11.59
CA VAL A 47 -2.02 -19.89 -10.31
C VAL A 47 -0.78 -20.16 -9.46
N GLU A 48 0.29 -20.63 -10.07
CA GLU A 48 1.57 -20.92 -9.41
C GLU A 48 2.15 -19.64 -8.78
N ALA A 49 2.24 -18.56 -9.55
CA ALA A 49 2.73 -17.28 -9.04
C ALA A 49 1.82 -16.71 -7.95
N TYR A 50 0.51 -16.89 -8.05
CA TYR A 50 -0.43 -16.45 -7.02
C TYR A 50 -0.26 -17.26 -5.71
N GLN A 51 -0.12 -18.58 -5.80
CA GLN A 51 0.22 -19.41 -4.63
C GLN A 51 1.59 -19.00 -4.07
N GLY A 52 2.55 -18.71 -4.94
CA GLY A 52 3.86 -18.20 -4.57
C GLY A 52 3.79 -16.87 -3.82
N TRP A 53 2.97 -15.93 -4.26
CA TRP A 53 2.72 -14.71 -3.52
C TRP A 53 2.20 -14.99 -2.11
N LYS A 54 1.20 -15.86 -1.95
CA LYS A 54 0.67 -16.21 -0.62
C LYS A 54 1.74 -16.83 0.29
N GLN A 55 2.54 -17.74 -0.25
CA GLN A 55 3.61 -18.36 0.52
C GLN A 55 4.73 -17.38 0.87
N TYR A 56 5.04 -16.46 -0.05
CA TYR A 56 5.97 -15.37 0.19
C TYR A 56 5.53 -14.49 1.37
N GLU A 57 4.27 -14.05 1.36
CA GLU A 57 3.72 -13.20 2.44
C GLU A 57 3.75 -13.91 3.79
N LEU A 58 3.50 -15.22 3.83
CA LEU A 58 3.50 -15.99 5.07
C LEU A 58 4.91 -16.23 5.64
N ASN A 59 5.91 -16.46 4.79
CA ASN A 59 7.19 -17.00 5.22
C ASN A 59 8.36 -16.03 5.06
N CYS A 60 8.30 -15.10 4.10
CA CYS A 60 9.46 -14.35 3.65
C CYS A 60 9.33 -12.83 3.84
N SER A 61 8.11 -12.28 3.69
CA SER A 61 7.87 -10.82 3.63
C SER A 61 8.28 -10.10 4.91
N ARG A 62 8.18 -10.75 6.07
CA ARG A 62 8.59 -10.15 7.35
C ARG A 62 10.04 -9.68 7.35
N CYS A 63 10.93 -10.40 6.68
CA CYS A 63 12.35 -10.04 6.59
C CYS A 63 12.67 -9.34 5.26
N HIS A 64 12.15 -9.86 4.13
CA HIS A 64 12.47 -9.36 2.80
C HIS A 64 11.56 -8.22 2.31
N GLY A 65 10.69 -7.69 3.19
CA GLY A 65 9.76 -6.62 2.88
C GLY A 65 8.57 -7.08 2.03
N GLU A 66 7.50 -6.30 2.03
CA GLU A 66 6.38 -6.55 1.13
C GLU A 66 6.85 -6.59 -0.32
N PHE A 67 6.29 -7.49 -1.09
CA PHE A 67 6.58 -7.62 -2.52
C PHE A 67 8.05 -7.87 -2.89
N GLY A 68 8.90 -8.26 -1.95
CA GLY A 68 10.30 -8.59 -2.21
C GLY A 68 11.24 -7.40 -2.39
N VAL A 69 10.85 -6.21 -1.95
CA VAL A 69 11.64 -4.98 -2.12
C VAL A 69 12.76 -4.80 -1.10
N GLY A 70 12.89 -5.72 -0.15
CA GLY A 70 13.89 -5.66 0.91
C GLY A 70 13.44 -4.89 2.14
N SER A 71 14.24 -4.95 3.19
CA SER A 71 14.08 -4.23 4.43
C SER A 71 15.45 -3.96 5.08
N SER A 72 15.46 -3.42 6.31
CA SER A 72 16.68 -3.32 7.10
C SER A 72 17.24 -4.68 7.55
N PHE A 73 16.45 -5.75 7.47
CA PHE A 73 16.84 -7.09 7.92
C PHE A 73 17.35 -7.98 6.79
N ALA A 74 16.86 -7.80 5.57
CA ALA A 74 17.20 -8.68 4.46
C ALA A 74 17.14 -7.97 3.11
N PRO A 75 17.93 -8.42 2.12
CA PRO A 75 18.05 -7.77 0.83
C PRO A 75 16.76 -7.84 0.01
N ALA A 76 16.65 -6.94 -0.97
CA ALA A 76 15.60 -6.92 -1.98
C ALA A 76 15.73 -8.16 -2.89
N LEU A 77 14.76 -9.07 -2.84
CA LEU A 77 14.74 -10.25 -3.67
C LEU A 77 14.46 -9.94 -5.13
N VAL A 78 13.69 -8.88 -5.40
CA VAL A 78 13.45 -8.39 -6.77
C VAL A 78 14.74 -7.94 -7.46
N VAL A 79 15.76 -7.50 -6.71
CA VAL A 79 17.09 -7.18 -7.24
C VAL A 79 17.95 -8.44 -7.34
N SER A 80 17.91 -9.28 -6.31
CA SER A 80 18.73 -10.51 -6.25
C SER A 80 18.37 -11.53 -7.34
N LEU A 81 17.14 -11.49 -7.87
CA LEU A 81 16.60 -12.37 -8.91
C LEU A 81 16.64 -11.79 -10.33
N THR A 82 17.18 -10.57 -10.52
CA THR A 82 17.44 -10.05 -11.86
C THR A 82 18.49 -10.92 -12.57
N ASP A 83 18.61 -10.80 -13.89
CA ASP A 83 19.60 -11.59 -14.65
C ASP A 83 21.05 -11.35 -14.20
N SER A 84 21.35 -10.19 -13.64
CA SER A 84 22.64 -9.84 -13.03
C SER A 84 22.68 -10.06 -11.50
N GLY A 85 21.59 -10.56 -10.92
CA GLY A 85 21.47 -10.76 -9.48
C GLY A 85 22.24 -11.95 -8.95
N THR A 86 22.43 -12.00 -7.64
CA THR A 86 23.23 -13.04 -6.96
C THR A 86 22.57 -14.41 -6.89
N ILE A 87 21.25 -14.49 -7.09
CA ILE A 87 20.45 -15.74 -7.10
C ILE A 87 19.54 -15.76 -8.33
N ASN A 88 20.11 -15.47 -9.48
CA ASN A 88 19.41 -15.20 -10.74
C ASN A 88 18.82 -16.46 -11.43
N THR A 89 19.10 -17.66 -10.92
CA THR A 89 18.50 -18.90 -11.44
C THR A 89 17.58 -19.56 -10.42
N LYS A 90 16.67 -20.40 -10.93
CA LYS A 90 15.74 -21.16 -10.09
C LYS A 90 16.48 -22.09 -9.13
N GLU A 91 17.54 -22.72 -9.61
CA GLU A 91 18.37 -23.66 -8.85
C GLU A 91 19.08 -22.95 -7.69
N LEU A 92 19.71 -21.80 -7.96
CA LEU A 92 20.36 -20.98 -6.93
C LEU A 92 19.36 -20.47 -5.90
N PHE A 93 18.17 -20.08 -6.34
CA PHE A 93 17.10 -19.69 -5.43
C PHE A 93 16.69 -20.83 -4.50
N ILE A 94 16.38 -22.01 -5.06
CA ILE A 94 15.97 -23.18 -4.30
C ILE A 94 17.09 -23.57 -3.32
N GLN A 95 18.33 -23.65 -3.78
CA GLN A 95 19.49 -23.97 -2.95
C GLN A 95 19.60 -22.99 -1.77
N THR A 96 19.48 -21.69 -2.05
CA THR A 96 19.57 -20.64 -1.02
C THR A 96 18.45 -20.74 0.00
N VAL A 97 17.22 -20.99 -0.44
CA VAL A 97 16.05 -21.11 0.45
C VAL A 97 16.13 -22.38 1.28
N CYS A 98 16.52 -23.50 0.67
CA CYS A 98 16.65 -24.77 1.38
C CYS A 98 17.77 -24.74 2.43
N ALA A 99 18.95 -24.27 2.05
CA ALA A 99 20.08 -24.20 2.97
C ALA A 99 19.88 -23.11 4.03
N GLY A 100 19.20 -22.01 3.67
CA GLY A 100 19.13 -20.83 4.51
C GLY A 100 20.49 -20.12 4.62
N ARG A 101 20.53 -19.20 5.55
CA ARG A 101 21.75 -18.52 6.02
C ARG A 101 21.60 -18.26 7.51
N PRO A 102 21.66 -19.33 8.36
CA PRO A 102 21.35 -19.22 9.79
C PRO A 102 22.22 -18.19 10.51
N GLU A 103 23.46 -18.05 10.09
CA GLU A 103 24.42 -17.07 10.61
C GLU A 103 24.01 -15.61 10.32
N LYS A 104 23.07 -15.39 9.39
CA LYS A 104 22.48 -14.09 9.02
C LYS A 104 21.00 -14.02 9.38
N GLY A 105 20.50 -14.96 10.15
CA GLY A 105 19.11 -14.99 10.59
C GLY A 105 18.10 -15.56 9.58
N MET A 106 18.55 -16.03 8.40
CA MET A 106 17.67 -16.69 7.43
C MET A 106 17.59 -18.19 7.73
N PRO A 107 16.43 -18.73 8.10
CA PRO A 107 16.33 -20.17 8.43
C PRO A 107 16.51 -21.06 7.22
N SER A 108 16.91 -22.33 7.48
CA SER A 108 16.93 -23.41 6.48
C SER A 108 15.51 -23.91 6.24
N TRP A 109 14.81 -23.35 5.27
CA TRP A 109 13.38 -23.56 5.09
C TRP A 109 13.01 -25.00 4.77
N CYS A 110 13.85 -25.73 4.03
CA CYS A 110 13.62 -27.15 3.76
C CYS A 110 13.73 -28.00 5.05
N ALA A 111 14.65 -27.65 5.95
CA ALA A 111 14.74 -28.31 7.25
C ALA A 111 13.53 -28.01 8.15
N LEU A 112 12.89 -26.87 7.96
CA LEU A 112 11.65 -26.51 8.65
C LEU A 112 10.39 -27.07 7.98
N GLY A 113 10.52 -27.86 6.91
CA GLY A 113 9.41 -28.53 6.25
C GLY A 113 8.67 -27.71 5.20
N LEU A 114 9.26 -26.61 4.71
CA LEU A 114 8.66 -25.89 3.58
C LEU A 114 8.80 -26.76 2.32
N GLU A 115 7.67 -27.14 1.75
CA GLU A 115 7.56 -28.05 0.63
C GLU A 115 8.15 -27.45 -0.66
N MET A 116 8.73 -28.31 -1.51
CA MET A 116 9.43 -27.90 -2.72
C MET A 116 8.53 -27.17 -3.72
N ASP A 117 7.30 -27.60 -3.87
CA ASP A 117 6.31 -26.94 -4.74
C ASP A 117 6.02 -25.51 -4.29
N LYS A 118 5.91 -25.27 -2.98
CA LYS A 118 5.74 -23.94 -2.40
C LYS A 118 6.95 -23.05 -2.67
N ILE A 119 8.17 -23.61 -2.54
CA ILE A 119 9.41 -22.86 -2.85
C ILE A 119 9.46 -22.50 -4.34
N GLN A 120 9.09 -23.43 -5.22
CA GLN A 120 9.04 -23.17 -6.67
C GLN A 120 7.98 -22.12 -7.03
N ASN A 121 6.84 -22.14 -6.37
CA ASN A 121 5.80 -21.14 -6.53
C ASN A 121 6.26 -19.75 -6.06
N ILE A 122 6.97 -19.68 -4.92
CA ILE A 122 7.59 -18.42 -4.44
C ILE A 122 8.56 -17.88 -5.49
N TYR A 123 9.39 -18.74 -6.07
CA TYR A 123 10.30 -18.35 -7.15
C TYR A 123 9.55 -17.77 -8.34
N ALA A 124 8.48 -18.44 -8.80
CA ALA A 124 7.67 -17.96 -9.92
C ALA A 124 7.10 -16.55 -9.68
N TYR A 125 6.61 -16.31 -8.47
CA TYR A 125 6.14 -14.99 -8.06
C TYR A 125 7.26 -13.94 -8.07
N LEU A 126 8.35 -14.21 -7.34
CA LEU A 126 9.44 -13.25 -7.16
C LEU A 126 10.21 -13.00 -8.47
N LYS A 127 10.38 -14.01 -9.32
CA LYS A 127 10.98 -13.81 -10.65
C LYS A 127 10.08 -12.96 -11.53
N GLY A 128 8.77 -13.18 -11.50
CA GLY A 128 7.82 -12.32 -12.19
C GLY A 128 7.87 -10.86 -11.71
N ARG A 129 8.13 -10.65 -10.42
CA ARG A 129 8.39 -9.33 -9.85
C ARG A 129 9.70 -8.72 -10.36
N ALA A 130 10.79 -9.49 -10.31
CA ALA A 130 12.12 -9.06 -10.75
C ALA A 130 12.16 -8.72 -12.24
N ASP A 131 11.39 -9.45 -13.05
CA ASP A 131 11.25 -9.22 -14.50
C ASP A 131 10.30 -8.07 -14.85
N GLY A 132 9.67 -7.41 -13.88
CA GLY A 132 8.70 -6.36 -14.10
C GLY A 132 7.36 -6.84 -14.68
N LYS A 133 7.09 -8.15 -14.70
CA LYS A 133 5.84 -8.74 -15.20
C LYS A 133 4.71 -8.72 -14.17
N ILE A 134 5.06 -8.61 -12.91
CA ILE A 134 4.12 -8.50 -11.79
C ILE A 134 4.42 -7.19 -11.06
N HIS A 135 3.45 -6.29 -11.01
CA HIS A 135 3.60 -4.98 -10.37
C HIS A 135 3.37 -5.04 -8.86
N LEU A 136 3.59 -3.90 -8.19
CA LEU A 136 3.31 -3.75 -6.77
C LEU A 136 1.81 -3.90 -6.49
N GLY A 137 1.50 -4.54 -5.38
CA GLY A 137 0.14 -4.72 -4.92
C GLY A 137 -0.26 -6.20 -4.83
N ARG A 138 -1.47 -6.41 -4.30
CA ARG A 138 -2.02 -7.75 -4.15
C ARG A 138 -2.48 -8.29 -5.50
N PRO A 139 -1.89 -9.36 -6.04
CA PRO A 139 -2.30 -9.92 -7.31
C PRO A 139 -3.65 -10.66 -7.22
N ALA A 140 -4.23 -10.98 -8.37
CA ALA A 140 -5.33 -11.91 -8.51
C ALA A 140 -4.87 -13.17 -9.27
N ALA A 141 -5.41 -14.32 -8.88
CA ALA A 141 -5.17 -15.54 -9.64
C ALA A 141 -5.91 -15.47 -10.98
N ARG A 142 -5.25 -15.92 -12.05
CA ARG A 142 -5.94 -16.14 -13.33
C ARG A 142 -6.98 -17.24 -13.13
N ALA A 143 -8.22 -16.98 -13.53
CA ALA A 143 -9.25 -18.01 -13.49
C ALA A 143 -8.82 -19.23 -14.30
N THR A 144 -8.89 -20.41 -13.69
CA THR A 144 -8.66 -21.65 -14.42
C THR A 144 -9.91 -21.92 -15.28
N PRO A 145 -9.80 -22.06 -16.60
CA PRO A 145 -10.97 -22.42 -17.41
C PRO A 145 -11.57 -23.74 -16.89
N GLY A 146 -12.80 -23.71 -16.40
CA GLY A 146 -13.55 -24.90 -16.00
C GLY A 146 -13.74 -25.17 -14.50
N LYS A 147 -13.28 -24.32 -13.61
CA LYS A 147 -13.61 -24.45 -12.18
C LYS A 147 -14.51 -23.27 -11.77
N SER A 148 -15.80 -23.39 -12.06
CA SER A 148 -16.81 -22.55 -11.39
C SER A 148 -16.81 -22.91 -9.91
N GLU A 149 -16.58 -21.94 -9.05
CA GLU A 149 -16.82 -22.12 -7.62
C GLU A 149 -18.33 -22.33 -7.44
N SER A 150 -18.70 -23.53 -7.01
CA SER A 150 -20.04 -23.91 -6.53
C SER A 150 -20.16 -23.64 -5.04
#